data_ee518437be9191d7406648af7dbb31be
#
_entry.id   ee518437be9191d7406648af7dbb31be
#
_cell.length_a   1.000
_cell.length_b   1.000
_cell.length_c   1.000
_cell.angle_alpha   90.00
_cell.angle_beta   90.00
_cell.angle_gamma   90.00
#
_symmetry.space_group_name_H-M   'P 1'
#
loop_
_entity.id
_entity.type
_entity.pdbx_description
1 polymer ?
#
loop_
_entity_poly.entity_id
_entity_poly.type
_entity_poly.pdbx_seq_one_letter_code
_entity_poly.pdbx_strand_id
1 'polypeptide(L)'
;MSALDQPWNIGAALARGAALHPDRDAIVAADVRLSYAKLWQIAQAFTLNMQKIGIGHGMTVALESRDIIASVSVMAATALVGARFVLHNPQTGAEPGPLIVLYSPDRPTPHAEGATVVQMTADWSPRHTPVSPETAARFAGAESAEAPWWTIHTSGTTGKPKALVLSQRIAFDRSVAAAGDFRGGETRFCSIFPCYTRPFFVRAMAALVNGATLLDFVDPDILSREGANLFSGSPKLVQDWLTRWQPRPRFARLQVSGAPFSDAAASRMLAVFDQVEDVYGAGETNKSFVNLRVLQDGQVSRIGRPQDSTVQVLLADGQPCDVGEVGEVRVHNDYLAPGYRDAPEATARAFRDGWFHPGDLARWEPGGALTIVGRVDQIINLSGTKIDPAEVEEVLHEVTGVRQAAVFLDPLEQIPLRTMAFLMLEPGTDMVSTVDRAIAHCAQRLAGLKAPGYFFVVPEIPMTHDGVPRRSECARIAKDLPRGG
;
A
#
# COMPACT_ATOMS: atom_id res chain seq x y z
N MET A 1 17.57 13.80 -27.35
CA MET A 1 17.15 14.35 -26.04
C MET A 1 17.97 13.64 -24.97
N SER A 2 18.57 14.38 -24.05
CA SER A 2 19.23 13.77 -22.90
C SER A 2 18.19 13.22 -21.93
N ALA A 3 18.56 12.27 -21.04
CA ALA A 3 17.64 11.79 -20.00
C ALA A 3 17.11 12.94 -19.12
N LEU A 4 17.84 14.05 -19.01
CA LEU A 4 17.46 15.25 -18.26
C LEU A 4 16.30 16.04 -18.90
N ASP A 5 16.06 15.83 -20.21
CA ASP A 5 15.00 16.50 -20.96
C ASP A 5 13.66 15.73 -20.94
N GLN A 6 13.59 14.61 -20.21
CA GLN A 6 12.40 13.77 -20.10
C GLN A 6 11.74 13.94 -18.71
N PRO A 7 10.96 15.02 -18.48
CA PRO A 7 10.40 15.33 -17.15
C PRO A 7 9.39 14.29 -16.64
N TRP A 8 8.99 13.35 -17.49
CA TRP A 8 8.01 12.30 -17.23
C TRP A 8 8.64 10.92 -16.96
N ASN A 9 9.98 10.81 -16.92
CA ASN A 9 10.70 9.56 -16.68
C ASN A 9 11.28 9.55 -15.26
N ILE A 10 11.02 8.49 -14.49
CA ILE A 10 11.50 8.39 -13.10
C ILE A 10 13.04 8.35 -13.03
N GLY A 11 13.69 7.64 -13.95
CA GLY A 11 15.16 7.64 -14.02
C GLY A 11 15.72 9.02 -14.33
N ALA A 12 15.08 9.77 -15.24
CA ALA A 12 15.43 11.15 -15.55
C ALA A 12 15.18 12.10 -14.37
N ALA A 13 14.12 11.86 -13.58
CA ALA A 13 13.87 12.63 -12.36
C ALA A 13 14.99 12.45 -11.34
N LEU A 14 15.51 11.22 -11.16
CA LEU A 14 16.66 10.96 -10.31
C LEU A 14 17.94 11.67 -10.85
N ALA A 15 18.17 11.62 -12.15
CA ALA A 15 19.27 12.35 -12.79
C ALA A 15 19.17 13.86 -12.54
N ARG A 16 17.97 14.43 -12.63
CA ARG A 16 17.71 15.84 -12.34
C ARG A 16 17.95 16.15 -10.85
N GLY A 17 17.52 15.28 -9.95
CA GLY A 17 17.81 15.41 -8.52
C GLY A 17 19.32 15.45 -8.25
N ALA A 18 20.09 14.58 -8.90
CA ALA A 18 21.54 14.54 -8.82
C ALA A 18 22.22 15.82 -9.38
N ALA A 19 21.66 16.38 -10.44
CA ALA A 19 22.18 17.64 -11.03
C ALA A 19 21.89 18.86 -10.16
N LEU A 20 20.69 18.91 -9.53
CA LEU A 20 20.27 20.07 -8.72
C LEU A 20 20.82 20.02 -7.29
N HIS A 21 21.00 18.83 -6.74
CA HIS A 21 21.35 18.61 -5.34
C HIS A 21 22.37 17.45 -5.17
N PRO A 22 23.55 17.53 -5.82
CA PRO A 22 24.49 16.40 -5.91
C PRO A 22 24.90 15.84 -4.57
N ASP A 23 25.13 16.69 -3.59
CA ASP A 23 25.66 16.33 -2.27
C ASP A 23 24.58 16.04 -1.20
N ARG A 24 23.29 16.27 -1.56
CA ARG A 24 22.19 15.96 -0.65
C ARG A 24 22.04 14.47 -0.46
N ASP A 25 21.79 14.03 0.78
CA ASP A 25 21.44 12.64 1.06
C ASP A 25 20.23 12.20 0.25
N ALA A 26 20.36 11.11 -0.49
CA ALA A 26 19.24 10.43 -1.15
C ALA A 26 18.82 9.19 -0.35
N ILE A 27 19.78 8.38 0.11
CA ILE A 27 19.53 7.20 0.95
C ILE A 27 20.56 7.17 2.08
N VAL A 28 20.09 6.93 3.29
CA VAL A 28 20.93 6.69 4.48
C VAL A 28 20.54 5.33 5.06
N ALA A 29 21.52 4.41 5.10
CA ALA A 29 21.41 3.07 5.67
C ALA A 29 22.55 2.82 6.67
N ALA A 30 22.54 1.68 7.36
CA ALA A 30 23.48 1.40 8.45
C ALA A 30 24.95 1.44 8.03
N ASP A 31 25.25 1.01 6.81
CA ASP A 31 26.60 0.85 6.26
C ASP A 31 26.98 1.94 5.26
N VAL A 32 26.04 2.79 4.84
CA VAL A 32 26.29 3.74 3.76
C VAL A 32 25.37 4.96 3.81
N ARG A 33 25.93 6.10 3.43
CA ARG A 33 25.22 7.35 3.16
C ARG A 33 25.44 7.71 1.69
N LEU A 34 24.39 7.68 0.90
CA LEU A 34 24.44 7.97 -0.53
C LEU A 34 23.85 9.35 -0.82
N SER A 35 24.64 10.20 -1.46
CA SER A 35 24.11 11.43 -2.04
C SER A 35 23.28 11.14 -3.29
N TYR A 36 22.51 12.13 -3.76
CA TYR A 36 21.79 12.04 -5.04
C TYR A 36 22.73 11.77 -6.23
N ALA A 37 23.91 12.40 -6.26
CA ALA A 37 24.91 12.12 -7.28
C ALA A 37 25.39 10.66 -7.23
N LYS A 38 25.59 10.13 -6.04
CA LYS A 38 26.02 8.74 -5.86
C LYS A 38 24.93 7.74 -6.21
N LEU A 39 23.69 7.99 -5.79
CA LEU A 39 22.55 7.15 -6.15
C LEU A 39 22.33 7.15 -7.69
N TRP A 40 22.48 8.31 -8.35
CA TRP A 40 22.43 8.38 -9.79
C TRP A 40 23.52 7.54 -10.46
N GLN A 41 24.77 7.60 -9.99
CA GLN A 41 25.86 6.76 -10.48
C GLN A 41 25.54 5.26 -10.34
N ILE A 42 24.95 4.84 -9.22
CA ILE A 42 24.52 3.45 -9.03
C ILE A 42 23.40 3.09 -10.02
N ALA A 43 22.39 3.92 -10.18
CA ALA A 43 21.33 3.68 -11.15
C ALA A 43 21.85 3.53 -12.58
N GLN A 44 22.88 4.32 -12.95
CA GLN A 44 23.58 4.18 -14.23
C GLN A 44 24.32 2.84 -14.35
N ALA A 45 24.98 2.38 -13.28
CA ALA A 45 25.63 1.06 -13.28
C ALA A 45 24.62 -0.08 -13.49
N PHE A 46 23.46 -0.01 -12.82
CA PHE A 46 22.36 -0.94 -13.05
C PHE A 46 21.87 -0.89 -14.50
N THR A 47 21.69 0.30 -15.06
CA THR A 47 21.28 0.49 -16.46
C THR A 47 22.26 -0.16 -17.44
N LEU A 48 23.55 0.08 -17.25
CA LEU A 48 24.60 -0.51 -18.09
C LEU A 48 24.66 -2.04 -17.98
N ASN A 49 24.52 -2.58 -16.78
CA ASN A 49 24.50 -4.02 -16.58
C ASN A 49 23.25 -4.67 -17.18
N MET A 50 22.09 -4.02 -17.09
CA MET A 50 20.87 -4.45 -17.80
C MET A 50 21.10 -4.49 -19.32
N GLN A 51 21.67 -3.44 -19.89
CA GLN A 51 21.98 -3.40 -21.33
C GLN A 51 22.98 -4.47 -21.76
N LYS A 52 24.03 -4.74 -20.96
CA LYS A 52 25.02 -5.81 -21.23
C LYS A 52 24.40 -7.21 -21.32
N ILE A 53 23.37 -7.47 -20.53
CA ILE A 53 22.65 -8.75 -20.57
C ILE A 53 21.42 -8.72 -21.49
N GLY A 54 21.31 -7.66 -22.32
CA GLY A 54 20.30 -7.55 -23.37
C GLY A 54 18.92 -7.10 -22.89
N ILE A 55 18.78 -6.55 -21.65
CA ILE A 55 17.52 -5.98 -21.17
C ILE A 55 17.29 -4.65 -21.87
N GLY A 56 16.10 -4.49 -22.43
CA GLY A 56 15.68 -3.28 -23.15
C GLY A 56 14.19 -3.21 -23.36
N HIS A 57 13.80 -2.39 -24.34
CA HIS A 57 12.40 -2.16 -24.69
C HIS A 57 11.60 -3.44 -24.94
N GLY A 58 10.36 -3.48 -24.46
CA GLY A 58 9.44 -4.62 -24.62
C GLY A 58 9.66 -5.79 -23.64
N MET A 59 10.76 -5.80 -22.89
CA MET A 59 11.05 -6.81 -21.88
C MET A 59 10.45 -6.46 -20.54
N THR A 60 10.26 -7.47 -19.68
CA THR A 60 9.78 -7.28 -18.30
C THR A 60 10.86 -7.69 -17.32
N VAL A 61 11.17 -6.82 -16.37
CA VAL A 61 12.10 -7.06 -15.28
C VAL A 61 11.32 -7.22 -13.99
N ALA A 62 11.37 -8.42 -13.41
CA ALA A 62 10.87 -8.70 -12.07
C ALA A 62 12.00 -8.56 -11.06
N LEU A 63 11.70 -8.01 -9.90
CA LEU A 63 12.69 -7.81 -8.83
C LEU A 63 12.37 -8.63 -7.60
N GLU A 64 13.39 -9.33 -7.07
CA GLU A 64 13.39 -9.94 -5.75
C GLU A 64 14.61 -9.47 -4.96
N SER A 65 14.41 -8.46 -4.09
CA SER A 65 15.46 -7.86 -3.29
C SER A 65 14.93 -7.36 -1.95
N ARG A 66 15.77 -7.40 -0.91
CA ARG A 66 15.55 -6.70 0.37
C ARG A 66 16.49 -5.52 0.57
N ASP A 67 17.30 -5.22 -0.42
CA ASP A 67 18.23 -4.10 -0.44
C ASP A 67 17.52 -2.88 -1.03
N ILE A 68 17.34 -1.83 -0.25
CA ILE A 68 16.68 -0.59 -0.65
C ILE A 68 17.39 0.08 -1.83
N ILE A 69 18.73 0.02 -1.86
CA ILE A 69 19.53 0.66 -2.91
C ILE A 69 19.34 -0.08 -4.23
N ALA A 70 19.41 -1.41 -4.22
CA ALA A 70 19.14 -2.23 -5.38
C ALA A 70 17.69 -2.04 -5.85
N SER A 71 16.72 -2.02 -4.93
CA SER A 71 15.30 -1.84 -5.24
C SER A 71 15.04 -0.54 -6.00
N VAL A 72 15.52 0.59 -5.48
CA VAL A 72 15.36 1.90 -6.10
C VAL A 72 16.14 1.98 -7.43
N SER A 73 17.35 1.39 -7.49
CA SER A 73 18.20 1.45 -8.68
C SER A 73 17.66 0.62 -9.83
N VAL A 74 17.11 -0.58 -9.58
CA VAL A 74 16.42 -1.40 -10.60
C VAL A 74 15.20 -0.67 -11.15
N MET A 75 14.40 -0.05 -10.27
CA MET A 75 13.24 0.73 -10.68
C MET A 75 13.64 1.89 -11.61
N ALA A 76 14.67 2.67 -11.25
CA ALA A 76 15.16 3.76 -12.10
C ALA A 76 15.79 3.23 -13.41
N ALA A 77 16.57 2.14 -13.33
CA ALA A 77 17.23 1.56 -14.50
C ALA A 77 16.24 0.99 -15.52
N THR A 78 15.16 0.33 -15.07
CA THR A 78 14.10 -0.15 -15.99
C THR A 78 13.43 1.00 -16.74
N ALA A 79 13.20 2.14 -16.08
CA ALA A 79 12.69 3.34 -16.72
C ALA A 79 13.68 3.88 -17.79
N LEU A 80 14.98 3.81 -17.51
CA LEU A 80 16.03 4.30 -18.41
C LEU A 80 16.27 3.39 -19.61
N VAL A 81 16.14 2.08 -19.48
CA VAL A 81 16.29 1.14 -20.60
C VAL A 81 14.99 0.92 -21.38
N GLY A 82 13.87 1.47 -20.92
CA GLY A 82 12.55 1.28 -21.53
C GLY A 82 11.93 -0.11 -21.27
N ALA A 83 12.42 -0.86 -20.28
CA ALA A 83 11.84 -2.13 -19.87
C ALA A 83 10.69 -1.91 -18.88
N ARG A 84 9.77 -2.87 -18.79
CA ARG A 84 8.71 -2.86 -17.77
C ARG A 84 9.26 -3.33 -16.43
N PHE A 85 8.78 -2.76 -15.36
CA PHE A 85 9.09 -3.13 -13.99
C PHE A 85 7.92 -3.86 -13.33
N VAL A 86 8.20 -4.94 -12.61
CA VAL A 86 7.23 -5.66 -11.78
C VAL A 86 7.90 -6.19 -10.53
N LEU A 87 7.15 -6.31 -9.43
CA LEU A 87 7.62 -7.03 -8.25
C LEU A 87 7.44 -8.53 -8.48
N HIS A 88 8.50 -9.32 -8.25
CA HIS A 88 8.41 -10.76 -8.40
C HIS A 88 7.40 -11.34 -7.43
N ASN A 89 6.42 -12.06 -7.97
CA ASN A 89 5.45 -12.81 -7.18
C ASN A 89 5.10 -14.10 -7.95
N PRO A 90 5.51 -15.28 -7.47
CA PRO A 90 5.24 -16.56 -8.13
C PRO A 90 3.75 -16.88 -8.29
N GLN A 91 2.86 -16.21 -7.54
CA GLN A 91 1.41 -16.43 -7.58
C GLN A 91 0.70 -15.55 -8.63
N THR A 92 1.39 -14.59 -9.22
CA THR A 92 0.84 -13.80 -10.33
C THR A 92 1.01 -14.55 -11.64
N GLY A 93 0.04 -14.40 -12.55
CA GLY A 93 0.11 -15.02 -13.88
C GLY A 93 1.31 -14.54 -14.69
N ALA A 94 1.49 -15.13 -15.88
CA ALA A 94 2.58 -14.81 -16.79
C ALA A 94 2.59 -13.31 -17.16
N GLU A 95 3.78 -12.71 -17.11
CA GLU A 95 4.00 -11.36 -17.61
C GLU A 95 4.21 -11.39 -19.14
N PRO A 96 3.73 -10.36 -19.88
CA PRO A 96 3.90 -10.31 -21.32
C PRO A 96 5.37 -10.10 -21.71
N GLY A 97 5.81 -10.81 -22.76
CA GLY A 97 7.15 -10.73 -23.34
C GLY A 97 8.22 -11.46 -22.52
N PRO A 98 9.49 -11.33 -22.90
CA PRO A 98 10.59 -11.92 -22.17
C PRO A 98 10.65 -11.41 -20.73
N LEU A 99 10.67 -12.34 -19.76
CA LEU A 99 10.75 -12.05 -18.33
C LEU A 99 12.15 -12.33 -17.82
N ILE A 100 12.75 -11.35 -17.18
CA ILE A 100 14.01 -11.46 -16.46
C ILE A 100 13.74 -11.23 -14.98
N VAL A 101 14.15 -12.15 -14.12
CA VAL A 101 14.10 -11.99 -12.67
C VAL A 101 15.47 -11.60 -12.16
N LEU A 102 15.59 -10.36 -11.67
CA LEU A 102 16.78 -9.89 -10.98
C LEU A 102 16.63 -10.13 -9.47
N TYR A 103 17.62 -10.75 -8.85
CA TYR A 103 17.59 -10.98 -7.42
C TYR A 103 18.91 -10.63 -6.75
N SER A 104 18.83 -10.18 -5.51
CA SER A 104 20.01 -9.82 -4.70
C SER A 104 20.67 -11.04 -4.06
N PRO A 105 22.00 -10.99 -3.75
CA PRO A 105 22.74 -12.13 -3.23
C PRO A 105 22.25 -12.68 -1.89
N ASP A 106 21.54 -11.87 -1.11
CA ASP A 106 20.92 -12.24 0.17
C ASP A 106 19.62 -13.01 0.03
N ARG A 107 19.16 -13.23 -1.21
CA ARG A 107 17.93 -13.98 -1.53
C ARG A 107 18.27 -15.35 -2.11
N PRO A 108 17.47 -16.38 -1.82
CA PRO A 108 17.56 -17.63 -2.55
C PRO A 108 17.26 -17.41 -4.03
N THR A 109 17.81 -18.23 -4.90
CA THR A 109 17.51 -18.17 -6.33
C THR A 109 16.00 -18.33 -6.56
N PRO A 110 15.32 -17.36 -7.18
CA PRO A 110 13.89 -17.42 -7.41
C PRO A 110 13.53 -18.55 -8.36
N HIS A 111 12.41 -19.22 -8.06
CA HIS A 111 11.82 -20.13 -9.03
C HIS A 111 10.87 -19.32 -9.93
N ALA A 112 11.19 -19.28 -11.24
CA ALA A 112 10.39 -18.54 -12.22
C ALA A 112 10.41 -19.32 -13.55
N GLU A 113 9.37 -20.12 -13.78
CA GLU A 113 9.23 -20.91 -15.00
C GLU A 113 9.19 -20.01 -16.24
N GLY A 114 9.98 -20.35 -17.25
CA GLY A 114 10.07 -19.60 -18.50
C GLY A 114 10.79 -18.25 -18.42
N ALA A 115 11.33 -17.88 -17.26
CA ALA A 115 12.09 -16.63 -17.09
C ALA A 115 13.61 -16.86 -17.08
N THR A 116 14.35 -15.84 -17.47
CA THR A 116 15.80 -15.77 -17.23
C THR A 116 16.04 -15.22 -15.81
N VAL A 117 16.74 -15.96 -14.98
CA VAL A 117 17.03 -15.58 -13.59
C VAL A 117 18.48 -15.10 -13.48
N VAL A 118 18.69 -13.89 -12.99
CA VAL A 118 20.01 -13.23 -12.93
C VAL A 118 20.28 -12.70 -11.53
N GLN A 119 21.40 -13.14 -10.93
CA GLN A 119 21.87 -12.59 -9.66
C GLN A 119 22.58 -11.26 -9.89
N MET A 120 22.17 -10.25 -9.14
CA MET A 120 22.86 -8.95 -9.11
C MET A 120 24.12 -9.05 -8.25
N THR A 121 25.27 -8.98 -8.88
CA THR A 121 26.58 -9.03 -8.20
C THR A 121 27.03 -7.66 -7.68
N ALA A 122 28.14 -7.61 -6.94
CA ALA A 122 28.60 -6.36 -6.29
C ALA A 122 28.91 -5.22 -7.29
N ASP A 123 29.28 -5.54 -8.51
CA ASP A 123 29.54 -4.56 -9.59
C ASP A 123 28.26 -3.84 -10.09
N TRP A 124 27.08 -4.38 -9.81
CA TRP A 124 25.82 -3.67 -10.09
C TRP A 124 25.65 -2.43 -9.19
N SER A 125 26.17 -2.49 -7.96
CA SER A 125 25.97 -1.46 -6.95
C SER A 125 27.30 -0.92 -6.40
N PRO A 126 28.04 -0.05 -7.14
CA PRO A 126 29.34 0.46 -6.74
C PRO A 126 29.23 1.52 -5.62
N ARG A 127 28.78 1.11 -4.42
CA ARG A 127 28.44 2.01 -3.28
C ARG A 127 29.62 2.83 -2.79
N HIS A 128 30.82 2.23 -2.76
CA HIS A 128 32.03 2.83 -2.22
C HIS A 128 32.99 3.40 -3.28
N THR A 129 32.63 3.26 -4.56
CA THR A 129 33.44 3.83 -5.64
C THR A 129 33.17 5.35 -5.78
N PRO A 130 34.17 6.19 -5.94
CA PRO A 130 33.96 7.63 -6.17
C PRO A 130 33.06 7.92 -7.37
N VAL A 131 32.32 9.03 -7.31
CA VAL A 131 31.48 9.48 -8.44
C VAL A 131 32.38 9.96 -9.59
N SER A 132 32.14 9.43 -10.81
CA SER A 132 32.80 9.92 -12.01
C SER A 132 31.90 10.93 -12.72
N PRO A 133 32.41 12.12 -13.11
CA PRO A 133 31.64 13.14 -13.82
C PRO A 133 31.16 12.72 -15.22
N GLU A 134 31.83 11.74 -15.84
CA GLU A 134 31.65 11.45 -17.28
C GLU A 134 30.46 10.52 -17.60
N THR A 135 29.82 9.94 -16.61
CA THR A 135 28.82 8.86 -16.81
C THR A 135 27.40 9.38 -17.11
N ALA A 136 27.14 10.67 -16.99
CA ALA A 136 25.78 11.25 -16.96
C ALA A 136 25.00 11.27 -18.30
N ALA A 137 25.61 10.96 -19.46
CA ALA A 137 25.12 11.48 -20.74
C ALA A 137 24.52 10.48 -21.75
N ARG A 138 24.32 9.19 -21.44
CA ARG A 138 24.10 8.20 -22.51
C ARG A 138 22.84 7.33 -22.44
N PHE A 139 21.81 7.68 -21.66
CA PHE A 139 20.62 6.84 -21.60
C PHE A 139 19.47 7.46 -22.39
N ALA A 140 19.01 6.73 -23.41
CA ALA A 140 17.90 7.20 -24.28
C ALA A 140 16.55 7.23 -23.56
N GLY A 141 16.41 6.51 -22.44
CA GLY A 141 15.13 6.39 -21.72
C GLY A 141 14.08 5.61 -22.52
N ALA A 142 12.84 5.66 -22.07
CA ALA A 142 11.72 5.13 -22.82
C ALA A 142 11.45 5.99 -24.07
N GLU A 143 10.98 5.36 -25.14
CA GLU A 143 10.69 6.06 -26.42
C GLU A 143 9.54 7.05 -26.30
N SER A 144 8.61 6.83 -25.35
CA SER A 144 7.40 7.63 -25.16
C SER A 144 7.04 7.72 -23.69
N ALA A 145 6.46 8.83 -23.29
CA ALA A 145 5.85 9.03 -21.98
C ALA A 145 4.74 8.04 -21.70
N GLU A 146 4.03 7.60 -22.71
CA GLU A 146 2.94 6.64 -22.62
C GLU A 146 3.42 5.17 -22.68
N ALA A 147 4.73 4.93 -22.79
CA ALA A 147 5.29 3.59 -22.77
C ALA A 147 4.91 2.86 -21.46
N PRO A 148 4.40 1.62 -21.55
CA PRO A 148 4.08 0.80 -20.38
C PRO A 148 5.35 0.58 -19.54
N TRP A 149 5.28 0.89 -18.25
CA TRP A 149 6.47 0.76 -17.42
C TRP A 149 6.23 -0.06 -16.15
N TRP A 150 5.26 0.29 -15.31
CA TRP A 150 5.09 -0.38 -14.02
C TRP A 150 3.86 -1.26 -13.99
N THR A 151 4.04 -2.58 -13.87
CA THR A 151 2.95 -3.52 -13.62
C THR A 151 2.69 -3.65 -12.13
N ILE A 152 1.46 -3.39 -11.74
CA ILE A 152 0.97 -3.50 -10.36
C ILE A 152 -0.11 -4.59 -10.33
N HIS A 153 0.07 -5.59 -9.47
CA HIS A 153 -0.97 -6.58 -9.20
C HIS A 153 -1.83 -6.13 -8.04
N THR A 154 -3.16 -6.11 -8.23
CA THR A 154 -4.12 -5.78 -7.19
C THR A 154 -4.73 -7.07 -6.63
N SER A 155 -5.01 -7.10 -5.32
CA SER A 155 -5.77 -8.19 -4.72
C SER A 155 -7.22 -8.10 -5.19
N GLY A 156 -7.58 -8.83 -6.24
CA GLY A 156 -8.97 -8.88 -6.70
C GLY A 156 -9.86 -9.55 -5.64
N THR A 157 -10.99 -8.94 -5.29
CA THR A 157 -12.03 -9.52 -4.42
C THR A 157 -12.60 -10.83 -4.98
N THR A 158 -12.43 -11.07 -6.29
CA THR A 158 -12.83 -12.29 -7.02
C THR A 158 -11.78 -13.42 -6.97
N GLY A 159 -10.71 -13.29 -6.20
CA GLY A 159 -9.70 -14.32 -5.96
C GLY A 159 -8.54 -14.38 -6.97
N LYS A 160 -8.66 -13.79 -8.16
CA LYS A 160 -7.54 -13.68 -9.12
C LYS A 160 -6.98 -12.25 -9.10
N PRO A 161 -5.66 -12.08 -8.90
CA PRO A 161 -5.02 -10.76 -8.99
C PRO A 161 -5.28 -10.14 -10.37
N LYS A 162 -5.64 -8.85 -10.38
CA LYS A 162 -5.74 -8.07 -11.62
C LYS A 162 -4.47 -7.26 -11.80
N ALA A 163 -3.98 -7.14 -13.02
CA ALA A 163 -2.81 -6.36 -13.34
C ALA A 163 -3.18 -4.98 -13.87
N LEU A 164 -2.63 -3.94 -13.26
CA LEU A 164 -2.62 -2.57 -13.79
C LEU A 164 -1.26 -2.32 -14.43
N VAL A 165 -1.24 -1.66 -15.56
CA VAL A 165 0.00 -1.24 -16.20
C VAL A 165 0.02 0.28 -16.27
N LEU A 166 0.90 0.90 -15.49
CA LEU A 166 1.09 2.34 -15.51
C LEU A 166 2.13 2.72 -16.57
N SER A 167 1.86 3.78 -17.31
CA SER A 167 2.85 4.39 -18.19
C SER A 167 3.93 5.12 -17.38
N GLN A 168 5.04 5.47 -18.02
CA GLN A 168 6.09 6.32 -17.46
C GLN A 168 5.49 7.65 -16.94
N ARG A 169 4.61 8.28 -17.74
CA ARG A 169 3.93 9.53 -17.39
C ARG A 169 3.08 9.37 -16.13
N ILE A 170 2.14 8.41 -16.10
CA ILE A 170 1.25 8.25 -14.96
C ILE A 170 2.04 8.00 -13.67
N ALA A 171 3.10 7.18 -13.72
CA ALA A 171 3.94 6.92 -12.56
C ALA A 171 4.69 8.17 -12.09
N PHE A 172 5.18 8.98 -13.02
CA PHE A 172 5.84 10.25 -12.73
C PHE A 172 4.85 11.28 -12.16
N ASP A 173 3.71 11.49 -12.82
CA ASP A 173 2.68 12.46 -12.38
C ASP A 173 2.18 12.15 -10.98
N ARG A 174 1.97 10.87 -10.64
CA ARG A 174 1.66 10.41 -9.28
C ARG A 174 2.73 10.77 -8.25
N SER A 175 3.98 10.73 -8.66
CA SER A 175 5.11 11.08 -7.78
C SER A 175 5.20 12.58 -7.58
N VAL A 176 4.92 13.37 -8.61
CA VAL A 176 4.86 14.84 -8.54
C VAL A 176 3.65 15.29 -7.71
N ALA A 177 2.47 14.69 -7.91
CA ALA A 177 1.26 14.98 -7.13
C ALA A 177 1.47 14.77 -5.61
N ALA A 178 2.42 13.89 -5.24
CA ALA A 178 2.78 13.69 -3.83
C ALA A 178 3.73 14.77 -3.27
N ALA A 179 4.09 15.82 -4.02
CA ALA A 179 5.04 16.84 -3.59
C ALA A 179 4.65 17.52 -2.26
N GLY A 180 3.35 17.69 -1.99
CA GLY A 180 2.85 18.23 -0.74
C GLY A 180 3.20 17.40 0.52
N ASP A 181 3.51 16.11 0.36
CA ASP A 181 3.98 15.24 1.44
C ASP A 181 5.48 15.45 1.73
N PHE A 182 6.24 15.82 0.71
CA PHE A 182 7.69 15.93 0.76
C PHE A 182 8.13 17.39 0.60
N ARG A 183 8.74 17.93 1.66
CA ARG A 183 9.27 19.30 1.66
C ARG A 183 10.71 19.32 1.15
N GLY A 184 10.95 18.72 0.00
CA GLY A 184 12.29 18.65 -0.60
C GLY A 184 13.33 18.08 0.37
N GLY A 185 14.47 18.77 0.49
CA GLY A 185 15.57 18.34 1.35
C GLY A 185 15.29 18.34 2.85
N GLU A 186 14.18 18.88 3.31
CA GLU A 186 13.78 18.87 4.73
C GLU A 186 13.12 17.54 5.14
N THR A 187 12.60 16.77 4.17
CA THR A 187 11.94 15.51 4.48
C THR A 187 12.94 14.36 4.55
N ARG A 188 12.94 13.70 5.70
CA ARG A 188 13.70 12.47 5.97
C ARG A 188 12.69 11.36 6.22
N PHE A 189 12.48 10.55 5.19
CA PHE A 189 11.38 9.60 5.09
C PHE A 189 11.82 8.19 5.49
N CYS A 190 11.08 7.58 6.41
CA CYS A 190 11.22 6.18 6.80
C CYS A 190 9.99 5.38 6.35
N SER A 191 10.20 4.31 5.60
CA SER A 191 9.13 3.37 5.26
C SER A 191 9.15 2.19 6.22
N ILE A 192 8.03 1.97 6.93
CA ILE A 192 7.81 0.73 7.70
C ILE A 192 7.38 -0.41 6.75
N PHE A 193 6.87 -0.07 5.56
CA PHE A 193 6.67 -1.06 4.51
C PHE A 193 8.02 -1.59 4.02
N PRO A 194 8.18 -2.93 3.91
CA PRO A 194 9.40 -3.51 3.37
C PRO A 194 9.71 -3.05 1.94
N CYS A 195 11.00 -2.89 1.61
CA CYS A 195 11.46 -2.37 0.32
C CYS A 195 11.18 -3.27 -0.89
N TYR A 196 10.54 -4.42 -0.69
CA TYR A 196 10.05 -5.32 -1.74
C TYR A 196 8.52 -5.27 -1.91
N THR A 197 7.85 -4.25 -1.37
CA THR A 197 6.39 -4.08 -1.46
C THR A 197 6.00 -2.89 -2.32
N ARG A 198 4.83 -3.00 -2.96
CA ARG A 198 4.30 -1.89 -3.76
C ARG A 198 4.18 -0.57 -2.99
N PRO A 199 3.63 -0.52 -1.75
CA PRO A 199 3.53 0.74 -1.00
C PRO A 199 4.88 1.41 -0.77
N PHE A 200 5.95 0.62 -0.53
CA PHE A 200 7.30 1.17 -0.45
C PHE A 200 7.69 1.87 -1.75
N PHE A 201 7.57 1.19 -2.91
CA PHE A 201 8.00 1.77 -4.20
C PHE A 201 7.25 3.04 -4.56
N VAL A 202 5.93 3.09 -4.32
CA VAL A 202 5.13 4.31 -4.53
C VAL A 202 5.69 5.49 -3.73
N ARG A 203 6.00 5.27 -2.45
CA ARG A 203 6.46 6.33 -1.54
C ARG A 203 7.93 6.69 -1.76
N ALA A 204 8.80 5.70 -1.97
CA ALA A 204 10.22 5.91 -2.23
C ALA A 204 10.43 6.69 -3.54
N MET A 205 9.69 6.33 -4.59
CA MET A 205 9.71 7.06 -5.87
C MET A 205 9.27 8.51 -5.68
N ALA A 206 8.14 8.74 -5.01
CA ALA A 206 7.65 10.08 -4.74
C ALA A 206 8.64 10.89 -3.88
N ALA A 207 9.25 10.28 -2.86
CA ALA A 207 10.26 10.91 -2.03
C ALA A 207 11.48 11.37 -2.84
N LEU A 208 12.05 10.48 -3.66
CA LEU A 208 13.24 10.79 -4.46
C LEU A 208 12.97 11.81 -5.58
N VAL A 209 11.82 11.71 -6.26
CA VAL A 209 11.40 12.70 -7.27
C VAL A 209 11.29 14.10 -6.66
N ASN A 210 10.87 14.20 -5.42
CA ASN A 210 10.68 15.45 -4.69
C ASN A 210 11.89 15.86 -3.83
N GLY A 211 13.05 15.22 -3.97
CA GLY A 211 14.28 15.62 -3.31
C GLY A 211 14.41 15.29 -1.83
N ALA A 212 13.60 14.36 -1.32
CA ALA A 212 13.65 13.88 0.06
C ALA A 212 14.76 12.83 0.28
N THR A 213 15.11 12.57 1.54
CA THR A 213 16.05 11.50 1.93
C THR A 213 15.29 10.26 2.37
N LEU A 214 15.63 9.09 1.86
CA LEU A 214 15.15 7.79 2.36
C LEU A 214 16.04 7.32 3.51
N LEU A 215 15.42 6.87 4.61
CA LEU A 215 16.09 6.29 5.76
C LEU A 215 15.77 4.80 5.83
N ASP A 216 16.81 3.96 5.80
CA ASP A 216 16.71 2.49 5.91
C ASP A 216 17.10 2.03 7.31
N PHE A 217 16.26 2.37 8.29
CA PHE A 217 16.40 1.99 9.68
C PHE A 217 15.06 1.58 10.27
N VAL A 218 15.11 0.76 11.32
CA VAL A 218 13.91 0.36 12.10
C VAL A 218 13.99 0.81 13.56
N ASP A 219 15.21 1.10 14.05
CA ASP A 219 15.50 1.53 15.41
C ASP A 219 15.10 3.01 15.59
N PRO A 220 14.16 3.32 16.52
CA PRO A 220 13.65 4.68 16.69
C PRO A 220 14.71 5.68 17.19
N ASP A 221 15.72 5.25 17.93
CA ASP A 221 16.78 6.14 18.41
C ASP A 221 17.72 6.52 17.25
N ILE A 222 17.99 5.59 16.34
CA ILE A 222 18.72 5.89 15.10
C ILE A 222 17.89 6.82 14.22
N LEU A 223 16.61 6.50 14.01
CA LEU A 223 15.70 7.33 13.21
C LEU A 223 15.58 8.76 13.75
N SER A 224 15.52 8.92 15.08
CA SER A 224 15.50 10.24 15.72
C SER A 224 16.81 11.01 15.49
N ARG A 225 17.96 10.35 15.64
CA ARG A 225 19.29 10.96 15.38
C ARG A 225 19.47 11.36 13.92
N GLU A 226 18.92 10.55 13.01
CA GLU A 226 18.92 10.85 11.57
C GLU A 226 17.81 11.86 11.19
N GLY A 227 17.05 12.38 12.14
CA GLY A 227 16.04 13.41 11.91
C GLY A 227 14.83 12.94 11.11
N ALA A 228 14.43 11.66 11.24
CA ALA A 228 13.22 11.14 10.60
C ALA A 228 12.00 11.97 10.97
N ASN A 229 11.25 12.45 9.97
CA ASN A 229 10.10 13.34 10.20
C ASN A 229 8.85 12.94 9.41
N LEU A 230 8.95 11.97 8.49
CA LEU A 230 7.82 11.37 7.80
C LEU A 230 7.96 9.85 7.78
N PHE A 231 6.91 9.15 8.18
CA PHE A 231 6.84 7.69 8.21
C PHE A 231 5.67 7.20 7.35
N SER A 232 5.76 5.98 6.83
CA SER A 232 4.58 5.32 6.24
C SER A 232 4.55 3.83 6.56
N GLY A 233 3.34 3.29 6.81
CA GLY A 233 3.11 1.88 7.10
C GLY A 233 1.64 1.49 6.99
N SER A 234 1.35 0.19 7.07
CA SER A 234 -0.01 -0.27 7.31
C SER A 234 -0.34 -0.22 8.81
N PRO A 235 -1.62 -0.22 9.20
CA PRO A 235 -1.99 -0.23 10.62
C PRO A 235 -1.29 -1.32 11.40
N LYS A 236 -1.22 -2.55 10.84
CA LYS A 236 -0.56 -3.69 11.47
C LYS A 236 0.94 -3.48 11.61
N LEU A 237 1.64 -3.10 10.54
CA LEU A 237 3.09 -2.90 10.57
C LEU A 237 3.48 -1.81 11.58
N VAL A 238 2.71 -0.73 11.64
CA VAL A 238 2.94 0.35 12.62
C VAL A 238 2.72 -0.15 14.04
N GLN A 239 1.64 -0.90 14.31
CA GLN A 239 1.40 -1.47 15.63
C GLN A 239 2.50 -2.46 16.05
N ASP A 240 2.94 -3.34 15.15
CA ASP A 240 4.02 -4.29 15.39
C ASP A 240 5.33 -3.53 15.72
N TRP A 241 5.61 -2.44 14.99
CA TRP A 241 6.77 -1.60 15.23
C TRP A 241 6.69 -0.89 16.60
N LEU A 242 5.54 -0.29 16.94
CA LEU A 242 5.30 0.36 18.23
C LEU A 242 5.45 -0.63 19.40
N THR A 243 4.91 -1.84 19.25
CA THR A 243 4.98 -2.88 20.29
C THR A 243 6.41 -3.39 20.49
N ARG A 244 7.14 -3.61 19.39
CA ARG A 244 8.50 -4.13 19.43
C ARG A 244 9.51 -3.14 20.03
N TRP A 245 9.43 -1.88 19.59
CA TRP A 245 10.44 -0.88 19.88
C TRP A 245 10.08 0.05 21.03
N GLN A 246 8.79 0.19 21.37
CA GLN A 246 8.29 1.12 22.40
C GLN A 246 8.97 2.49 22.33
N PRO A 247 8.90 3.19 21.17
CA PRO A 247 9.70 4.36 20.87
C PRO A 247 9.44 5.48 21.89
N ARG A 248 10.53 6.06 22.42
CA ARG A 248 10.48 7.22 23.32
C ARG A 248 10.56 8.55 22.58
N PRO A 249 11.36 8.66 21.47
CA PRO A 249 11.35 9.87 20.65
C PRO A 249 9.96 10.12 20.05
N ARG A 250 9.59 11.38 19.92
CA ARG A 250 8.41 11.78 19.13
C ARG A 250 8.83 12.13 17.72
N PHE A 251 7.96 11.84 16.78
CA PHE A 251 8.15 12.10 15.35
C PHE A 251 7.01 12.96 14.81
N ALA A 252 7.28 13.70 13.74
CA ALA A 252 6.31 14.67 13.25
C ALA A 252 5.07 14.02 12.59
N ARG A 253 5.27 13.12 11.61
CA ARG A 253 4.18 12.65 10.75
C ARG A 253 4.25 11.16 10.48
N LEU A 254 3.09 10.51 10.54
CA LEU A 254 2.90 9.13 10.11
C LEU A 254 1.77 9.04 9.07
N GLN A 255 2.02 8.43 7.92
CA GLN A 255 1.00 8.07 6.94
C GLN A 255 0.66 6.60 7.07
N VAL A 256 -0.62 6.31 7.30
CA VAL A 256 -1.15 4.95 7.45
C VAL A 256 -2.08 4.66 6.29
N SER A 257 -1.87 3.53 5.61
CA SER A 257 -2.68 3.14 4.45
C SER A 257 -2.85 1.62 4.36
N GLY A 258 -3.79 1.18 3.53
CA GLY A 258 -3.99 -0.22 3.17
C GLY A 258 -5.11 -0.94 3.94
N ALA A 259 -5.48 -0.48 5.12
CA ALA A 259 -6.62 -1.00 5.88
C ALA A 259 -7.22 0.08 6.79
N PRO A 260 -8.50 0.00 7.15
CA PRO A 260 -9.08 0.85 8.20
C PRO A 260 -8.43 0.57 9.57
N PHE A 261 -8.48 1.55 10.48
CA PHE A 261 -8.05 1.38 11.85
C PHE A 261 -8.85 2.26 12.81
N SER A 262 -9.01 1.77 14.06
CA SER A 262 -9.83 2.40 15.09
C SER A 262 -9.18 3.65 15.69
N ASP A 263 -9.96 4.48 16.37
CA ASP A 263 -9.44 5.64 17.12
C ASP A 263 -8.56 5.21 18.29
N ALA A 264 -8.78 4.01 18.87
CA ALA A 264 -7.89 3.44 19.87
C ALA A 264 -6.49 3.13 19.29
N ALA A 265 -6.43 2.61 18.06
CA ALA A 265 -5.17 2.42 17.35
C ALA A 265 -4.52 3.77 16.99
N ALA A 266 -5.31 4.75 16.54
CA ALA A 266 -4.83 6.09 16.27
C ALA A 266 -4.25 6.76 17.51
N SER A 267 -4.90 6.63 18.67
CA SER A 267 -4.40 7.16 19.95
C SER A 267 -3.01 6.60 20.30
N ARG A 268 -2.79 5.29 20.11
CA ARG A 268 -1.45 4.69 20.33
C ARG A 268 -0.40 5.25 19.39
N MET A 269 -0.75 5.49 18.12
CA MET A 269 0.13 6.12 17.15
C MET A 269 0.42 7.57 17.52
N LEU A 270 -0.61 8.34 17.94
CA LEU A 270 -0.49 9.73 18.35
C LEU A 270 0.29 9.94 19.66
N ALA A 271 0.50 8.89 20.45
CA ALA A 271 1.44 8.93 21.57
C ALA A 271 2.90 9.10 21.11
N VAL A 272 3.23 8.72 19.86
CA VAL A 272 4.58 8.74 19.29
C VAL A 272 4.70 9.76 18.15
N PHE A 273 3.63 10.01 17.41
CA PHE A 273 3.59 10.93 16.27
C PHE A 273 2.73 12.15 16.59
N ASP A 274 3.12 13.32 16.10
CA ASP A 274 2.32 14.55 16.28
C ASP A 274 1.08 14.54 15.40
N GLN A 275 1.16 13.91 14.23
CA GLN A 275 0.09 13.78 13.26
C GLN A 275 0.05 12.35 12.66
N VAL A 276 -1.14 11.79 12.55
CA VAL A 276 -1.40 10.54 11.85
C VAL A 276 -2.33 10.82 10.67
N GLU A 277 -1.86 10.54 9.48
CA GLU A 277 -2.58 10.70 8.23
C GLU A 277 -3.13 9.34 7.80
N ASP A 278 -4.46 9.19 7.88
CA ASP A 278 -5.18 8.01 7.40
C ASP A 278 -5.44 8.20 5.90
N VAL A 279 -4.67 7.47 5.09
CA VAL A 279 -4.61 7.65 3.64
C VAL A 279 -5.54 6.68 2.94
N TYR A 280 -6.59 7.21 2.32
CA TYR A 280 -7.46 6.47 1.41
C TYR A 280 -6.93 6.56 -0.02
N GLY A 281 -6.89 5.43 -0.71
CA GLY A 281 -6.47 5.32 -2.10
C GLY A 281 -6.34 3.87 -2.55
N ALA A 282 -6.08 3.69 -3.83
CA ALA A 282 -5.99 2.39 -4.48
C ALA A 282 -4.83 2.35 -5.48
N GLY A 283 -4.52 1.16 -6.02
CA GLY A 283 -3.58 1.03 -7.14
C GLY A 283 -4.02 1.81 -8.36
N GLU A 284 -5.31 1.92 -8.53
CA GLU A 284 -5.99 2.58 -9.64
C GLU A 284 -5.88 4.10 -9.58
N THR A 285 -5.92 4.67 -8.38
CA THR A 285 -6.05 6.13 -8.16
C THR A 285 -4.84 6.77 -7.49
N ASN A 286 -3.91 5.97 -6.92
CA ASN A 286 -2.90 6.44 -5.96
C ASN A 286 -3.57 6.98 -4.67
N LYS A 287 -2.98 7.98 -4.02
CA LYS A 287 -3.55 8.64 -2.84
C LYS A 287 -4.69 9.55 -3.27
N SER A 288 -5.90 9.30 -2.76
CA SER A 288 -7.12 10.01 -3.17
C SER A 288 -7.65 10.96 -2.11
N PHE A 289 -7.54 10.59 -0.83
CA PHE A 289 -8.03 11.37 0.29
C PHE A 289 -7.20 11.09 1.55
N VAL A 290 -7.17 12.05 2.48
CA VAL A 290 -6.50 11.89 3.77
C VAL A 290 -7.44 12.35 4.88
N ASN A 291 -7.62 11.50 5.91
CA ASN A 291 -8.13 11.96 7.19
C ASN A 291 -6.94 12.24 8.10
N LEU A 292 -6.72 13.50 8.42
CA LEU A 292 -5.77 13.86 9.46
C LEU A 292 -6.36 13.53 10.83
N ARG A 293 -5.65 12.71 11.60
CA ARG A 293 -5.99 12.40 12.98
C ARG A 293 -5.02 13.11 13.92
N VAL A 294 -5.55 13.83 14.90
CA VAL A 294 -4.79 14.55 15.92
C VAL A 294 -5.48 14.37 17.27
N LEU A 295 -4.74 14.58 18.36
CA LEU A 295 -5.35 14.65 19.69
C LEU A 295 -5.84 16.07 19.96
N GLN A 296 -7.13 16.21 20.25
CA GLN A 296 -7.77 17.44 20.73
C GLN A 296 -8.49 17.11 22.04
N ASP A 297 -8.14 17.80 23.11
CA ASP A 297 -8.72 17.56 24.45
C ASP A 297 -8.68 16.09 24.89
N GLY A 298 -7.59 15.36 24.51
CA GLY A 298 -7.40 13.95 24.83
C GLY A 298 -8.20 12.97 23.98
N GLN A 299 -8.98 13.44 23.00
CA GLN A 299 -9.73 12.61 22.06
C GLN A 299 -9.15 12.69 20.65
N VAL A 300 -9.31 11.62 19.87
CA VAL A 300 -8.90 11.61 18.44
C VAL A 300 -9.92 12.40 17.63
N SER A 301 -9.46 13.52 17.06
CA SER A 301 -10.21 14.29 16.08
C SER A 301 -9.82 13.89 14.66
N ARG A 302 -10.79 13.88 13.73
CA ARG A 302 -10.61 13.57 12.32
C ARG A 302 -10.93 14.80 11.48
N ILE A 303 -9.99 15.21 10.63
CA ILE A 303 -10.12 16.36 9.75
C ILE A 303 -9.86 15.91 8.31
N GLY A 304 -10.84 16.07 7.45
CA GLY A 304 -10.70 15.74 6.04
C GLY A 304 -9.73 16.67 5.32
N ARG A 305 -8.82 16.10 4.53
CA ARG A 305 -7.88 16.81 3.66
C ARG A 305 -7.98 16.30 2.23
N PRO A 306 -8.70 16.98 1.35
CA PRO A 306 -8.70 16.68 -0.08
C PRO A 306 -7.27 16.65 -0.61
N GLN A 307 -7.04 15.78 -1.59
CA GLN A 307 -5.79 15.67 -2.34
C GLN A 307 -6.04 16.14 -3.79
N ASP A 308 -5.09 15.92 -4.69
CA ASP A 308 -5.26 16.18 -6.14
C ASP A 308 -6.20 15.17 -6.79
N SER A 309 -7.26 14.80 -6.08
CA SER A 309 -8.30 13.87 -6.51
C SER A 309 -9.65 14.40 -6.09
N THR A 310 -10.63 14.27 -6.95
CA THR A 310 -12.04 14.49 -6.58
C THR A 310 -12.62 13.18 -6.08
N VAL A 311 -13.08 13.17 -4.83
CA VAL A 311 -13.80 12.04 -4.22
C VAL A 311 -15.26 12.42 -4.05
N GLN A 312 -16.15 11.57 -4.50
CA GLN A 312 -17.60 11.72 -4.32
C GLN A 312 -18.18 10.48 -3.68
N VAL A 313 -19.21 10.69 -2.85
CA VAL A 313 -20.02 9.62 -2.26
C VAL A 313 -21.44 9.81 -2.79
N LEU A 314 -21.97 8.79 -3.45
CA LEU A 314 -23.23 8.88 -4.20
C LEU A 314 -24.26 7.88 -3.69
N LEU A 315 -25.51 8.33 -3.62
CA LEU A 315 -26.68 7.46 -3.45
C LEU A 315 -26.90 6.57 -4.68
N ALA A 316 -27.78 5.58 -4.56
CA ALA A 316 -28.09 4.64 -5.64
C ALA A 316 -28.68 5.30 -6.89
N ASP A 317 -29.28 6.46 -6.76
CA ASP A 317 -29.83 7.27 -7.87
C ASP A 317 -28.78 8.21 -8.50
N GLY A 318 -27.53 8.19 -8.00
CA GLY A 318 -26.42 8.99 -8.48
C GLY A 318 -26.33 10.40 -7.89
N GLN A 319 -27.21 10.77 -6.96
CA GLN A 319 -27.13 12.05 -6.26
C GLN A 319 -26.02 12.01 -5.20
N PRO A 320 -25.32 13.14 -4.93
CA PRO A 320 -24.38 13.23 -3.82
C PRO A 320 -25.06 12.95 -2.47
N CYS A 321 -24.39 12.21 -1.60
CA CYS A 321 -24.82 11.99 -0.22
C CYS A 321 -24.66 13.24 0.64
N ASP A 322 -25.62 13.49 1.53
CA ASP A 322 -25.48 14.43 2.61
C ASP A 322 -24.54 13.88 3.70
N VAL A 323 -24.09 14.76 4.62
CA VAL A 323 -23.25 14.35 5.77
C VAL A 323 -23.98 13.31 6.62
N GLY A 324 -23.33 12.19 6.89
CA GLY A 324 -23.88 11.05 7.63
C GLY A 324 -24.57 10.00 6.75
N GLU A 325 -24.90 10.30 5.50
CA GLU A 325 -25.50 9.33 4.58
C GLU A 325 -24.43 8.43 3.96
N VAL A 326 -24.78 7.15 3.80
CA VAL A 326 -23.89 6.12 3.21
C VAL A 326 -24.17 5.97 1.73
N GLY A 327 -23.13 6.06 0.91
CA GLY A 327 -23.20 5.85 -0.52
C GLY A 327 -21.95 5.22 -1.12
N GLU A 328 -21.97 4.98 -2.42
CA GLU A 328 -20.85 4.40 -3.17
C GLU A 328 -19.82 5.50 -3.48
N VAL A 329 -18.54 5.17 -3.26
CA VAL A 329 -17.41 6.06 -3.57
C VAL A 329 -17.10 6.02 -5.05
N ARG A 330 -16.83 7.19 -5.64
CA ARG A 330 -16.11 7.29 -6.91
C ARG A 330 -14.98 8.32 -6.81
N VAL A 331 -13.92 8.08 -7.56
CA VAL A 331 -12.69 8.90 -7.54
C VAL A 331 -12.31 9.31 -8.95
N HIS A 332 -11.94 10.57 -9.14
CA HIS A 332 -11.37 11.11 -10.36
C HIS A 332 -10.06 11.86 -10.08
N ASN A 333 -9.06 11.68 -10.93
CA ASN A 333 -7.85 12.50 -11.01
C ASN A 333 -7.21 12.34 -12.40
N ASP A 334 -6.24 13.21 -12.72
CA ASP A 334 -5.58 13.25 -14.03
C ASP A 334 -4.58 12.10 -14.25
N TYR A 335 -4.31 11.28 -13.23
CA TYR A 335 -3.36 10.17 -13.26
C TYR A 335 -4.01 8.82 -12.86
N LEU A 336 -5.31 8.66 -13.16
CA LEU A 336 -5.98 7.36 -13.06
C LEU A 336 -5.25 6.31 -13.88
N ALA A 337 -5.23 5.05 -13.37
CA ALA A 337 -4.82 3.93 -14.20
C ALA A 337 -5.77 3.77 -15.39
N PRO A 338 -5.28 3.33 -16.56
CA PRO A 338 -6.11 3.24 -17.77
C PRO A 338 -7.12 2.09 -17.74
N GLY A 339 -6.97 1.16 -16.79
CA GLY A 339 -7.79 -0.04 -16.65
C GLY A 339 -6.95 -1.26 -16.26
N TYR A 340 -7.58 -2.41 -16.22
CA TYR A 340 -6.94 -3.69 -15.91
C TYR A 340 -6.48 -4.38 -17.19
N ARG A 341 -5.22 -4.80 -17.23
CA ARG A 341 -4.66 -5.59 -18.33
C ARG A 341 -5.44 -6.92 -18.44
N ASP A 342 -5.78 -7.32 -19.65
CA ASP A 342 -6.45 -8.58 -20.00
C ASP A 342 -7.79 -8.83 -19.27
N ALA A 343 -8.44 -7.75 -18.76
CA ALA A 343 -9.70 -7.83 -18.04
C ALA A 343 -10.69 -6.70 -18.45
N PRO A 344 -11.16 -6.66 -19.70
CA PRO A 344 -11.98 -5.58 -20.23
C PRO A 344 -13.31 -5.40 -19.50
N GLU A 345 -13.96 -6.49 -19.09
CA GLU A 345 -15.20 -6.43 -18.32
C GLU A 345 -15.00 -5.83 -16.92
N ALA A 346 -13.90 -6.18 -16.25
CA ALA A 346 -13.57 -5.60 -14.96
C ALA A 346 -13.22 -4.12 -15.09
N THR A 347 -12.53 -3.75 -16.17
CA THR A 347 -12.24 -2.35 -16.51
C THR A 347 -13.52 -1.56 -16.74
N ALA A 348 -14.44 -2.06 -17.58
CA ALA A 348 -15.69 -1.39 -17.85
C ALA A 348 -16.59 -1.22 -16.61
N ARG A 349 -16.51 -2.14 -15.65
CA ARG A 349 -17.22 -2.00 -14.36
C ARG A 349 -16.59 -0.97 -13.44
N ALA A 350 -15.26 -0.93 -13.36
CA ALA A 350 -14.54 -0.10 -12.40
C ALA A 350 -14.24 1.31 -12.91
N PHE A 351 -14.06 1.49 -14.23
CA PHE A 351 -13.72 2.77 -14.84
C PHE A 351 -14.87 3.19 -15.78
N ARG A 352 -15.66 4.17 -15.34
CA ARG A 352 -16.85 4.65 -16.05
C ARG A 352 -16.86 6.18 -16.07
N ASP A 353 -17.12 6.76 -17.25
CA ASP A 353 -17.29 8.20 -17.44
C ASP A 353 -16.16 9.06 -16.84
N GLY A 354 -14.91 8.56 -16.93
CA GLY A 354 -13.73 9.22 -16.37
C GLY A 354 -13.54 9.05 -14.86
N TRP A 355 -14.39 8.25 -14.19
CA TRP A 355 -14.31 7.96 -12.78
C TRP A 355 -13.89 6.52 -12.51
N PHE A 356 -13.11 6.33 -11.46
CA PHE A 356 -12.86 5.03 -10.87
C PHE A 356 -13.88 4.76 -9.76
N HIS A 357 -14.51 3.60 -9.81
CA HIS A 357 -15.48 3.08 -8.84
C HIS A 357 -14.83 1.92 -8.08
N PRO A 358 -14.25 2.15 -6.89
CA PRO A 358 -13.57 1.10 -6.11
C PRO A 358 -14.52 0.01 -5.61
N GLY A 359 -15.83 0.30 -5.55
CA GLY A 359 -16.84 -0.52 -4.89
C GLY A 359 -16.82 -0.36 -3.37
N ASP A 360 -16.25 0.72 -2.86
CA ASP A 360 -16.28 1.06 -1.45
C ASP A 360 -17.54 1.85 -1.12
N LEU A 361 -18.10 1.61 0.06
CA LEU A 361 -19.14 2.42 0.67
C LEU A 361 -18.51 3.36 1.69
N ALA A 362 -18.97 4.60 1.69
CA ALA A 362 -18.47 5.62 2.61
C ALA A 362 -19.57 6.59 3.02
N ARG A 363 -19.26 7.41 4.02
CA ARG A 363 -20.02 8.59 4.39
C ARG A 363 -19.11 9.75 4.70
N TRP A 364 -19.59 10.95 4.47
CA TRP A 364 -18.97 12.17 4.95
C TRP A 364 -19.32 12.40 6.41
N GLU A 365 -18.30 12.67 7.23
CA GLU A 365 -18.48 13.05 8.63
C GLU A 365 -18.54 14.58 8.78
N PRO A 366 -19.12 15.10 9.89
CA PRO A 366 -18.95 16.50 10.22
C PRO A 366 -17.46 16.90 10.23
N GLY A 367 -17.12 18.03 9.61
CA GLY A 367 -15.72 18.44 9.44
C GLY A 367 -15.04 17.90 8.17
N GLY A 368 -15.80 17.23 7.30
CA GLY A 368 -15.35 16.80 5.98
C GLY A 368 -14.45 15.55 5.96
N ALA A 369 -14.36 14.81 7.06
CA ALA A 369 -13.67 13.54 7.07
C ALA A 369 -14.46 12.47 6.30
N LEU A 370 -13.76 11.53 5.63
CA LEU A 370 -14.34 10.43 4.88
C LEU A 370 -14.22 9.13 5.69
N THR A 371 -15.33 8.55 6.09
CA THR A 371 -15.33 7.23 6.75
C THR A 371 -15.73 6.16 5.75
N ILE A 372 -14.81 5.22 5.49
CA ILE A 372 -15.13 4.01 4.72
C ILE A 372 -15.90 3.07 5.64
N VAL A 373 -17.11 2.73 5.25
CA VAL A 373 -18.01 1.89 6.05
C VAL A 373 -18.10 0.46 5.54
N GLY A 374 -17.54 0.17 4.36
CA GLY A 374 -17.48 -1.19 3.83
C GLY A 374 -17.32 -1.26 2.32
N ARG A 375 -17.69 -2.39 1.75
CA ARG A 375 -17.64 -2.63 0.30
C ARG A 375 -18.96 -3.14 -0.22
N VAL A 376 -19.34 -2.66 -1.40
CA VAL A 376 -20.58 -3.07 -2.09
C VAL A 376 -20.63 -4.59 -2.29
N ASP A 377 -19.50 -5.21 -2.64
CA ASP A 377 -19.37 -6.65 -2.92
C ASP A 377 -19.23 -7.53 -1.67
N GLN A 378 -19.09 -6.93 -0.47
CA GLN A 378 -18.95 -7.63 0.80
C GLN A 378 -20.18 -7.48 1.72
N ILE A 379 -21.12 -6.62 1.34
CA ILE A 379 -22.36 -6.46 2.12
C ILE A 379 -23.14 -7.77 2.13
N ILE A 380 -23.38 -8.28 3.31
CA ILE A 380 -24.22 -9.45 3.55
C ILE A 380 -25.68 -8.99 3.66
N ASN A 381 -26.55 -9.50 2.79
CA ASN A 381 -27.97 -9.21 2.86
C ASN A 381 -28.69 -10.34 3.59
N LEU A 382 -29.10 -10.08 4.82
CA LEU A 382 -29.90 -11.02 5.62
C LEU A 382 -31.36 -10.55 5.67
N SER A 383 -32.22 -11.17 4.89
CA SER A 383 -33.67 -10.90 4.90
C SER A 383 -34.00 -9.40 4.77
N GLY A 384 -33.26 -8.69 3.91
CA GLY A 384 -33.43 -7.25 3.69
C GLY A 384 -32.55 -6.36 4.60
N THR A 385 -31.94 -6.90 5.63
CA THR A 385 -30.96 -6.17 6.45
C THR A 385 -29.58 -6.24 5.79
N LYS A 386 -29.04 -5.10 5.43
CA LYS A 386 -27.67 -4.98 4.91
C LYS A 386 -26.70 -4.96 6.10
N ILE A 387 -25.80 -5.94 6.16
CA ILE A 387 -24.78 -6.07 7.18
C ILE A 387 -23.43 -5.85 6.53
N ASP A 388 -22.70 -4.86 7.01
CA ASP A 388 -21.29 -4.73 6.69
C ASP A 388 -20.46 -5.56 7.67
N PRO A 389 -19.73 -6.57 7.20
CA PRO A 389 -18.85 -7.33 8.06
C PRO A 389 -17.81 -6.48 8.79
N ALA A 390 -17.30 -5.42 8.15
CA ALA A 390 -16.29 -4.55 8.75
C ALA A 390 -16.84 -3.77 9.94
N GLU A 391 -18.10 -3.30 9.90
CA GLU A 391 -18.79 -2.65 11.03
C GLU A 391 -18.84 -3.60 12.25
N VAL A 392 -19.15 -4.85 12.01
CA VAL A 392 -19.25 -5.87 13.06
C VAL A 392 -17.85 -6.24 13.59
N GLU A 393 -16.87 -6.38 12.71
CA GLU A 393 -15.47 -6.65 13.07
C GLU A 393 -14.89 -5.52 13.93
N GLU A 394 -15.22 -4.24 13.63
CA GLU A 394 -14.79 -3.09 14.44
C GLU A 394 -15.34 -3.19 15.88
N VAL A 395 -16.63 -3.51 16.03
CA VAL A 395 -17.25 -3.73 17.35
C VAL A 395 -16.57 -4.88 18.10
N LEU A 396 -16.21 -5.96 17.40
CA LEU A 396 -15.50 -7.09 18.02
C LEU A 396 -14.08 -6.71 18.46
N HIS A 397 -13.39 -5.85 17.75
CA HIS A 397 -12.06 -5.35 18.13
C HIS A 397 -12.07 -4.44 19.38
N GLU A 398 -13.22 -3.88 19.79
CA GLU A 398 -13.37 -3.15 21.05
C GLU A 398 -13.31 -4.07 22.27
N VAL A 399 -13.53 -5.37 22.08
CA VAL A 399 -13.57 -6.36 23.17
C VAL A 399 -12.16 -6.72 23.63
N THR A 400 -11.84 -6.43 24.88
CA THR A 400 -10.53 -6.77 25.47
C THR A 400 -10.25 -8.26 25.36
N GLY A 401 -9.10 -8.61 24.77
CA GLY A 401 -8.68 -9.99 24.53
C GLY A 401 -8.95 -10.49 23.11
N VAL A 402 -9.72 -9.75 22.29
CA VAL A 402 -9.86 -10.03 20.86
C VAL A 402 -8.71 -9.37 20.10
N ARG A 403 -7.88 -10.18 19.46
CA ARG A 403 -6.74 -9.73 18.64
C ARG A 403 -7.14 -9.45 17.20
N GLN A 404 -7.95 -10.35 16.61
CA GLN A 404 -8.49 -10.21 15.26
C GLN A 404 -9.90 -10.81 15.19
N ALA A 405 -10.72 -10.28 14.27
CA ALA A 405 -12.03 -10.80 13.97
C ALA A 405 -12.26 -10.89 12.46
N ALA A 406 -13.10 -11.83 12.03
CA ALA A 406 -13.61 -11.90 10.66
C ALA A 406 -15.09 -12.31 10.70
N VAL A 407 -15.94 -11.54 10.02
CA VAL A 407 -17.39 -11.78 9.95
C VAL A 407 -17.78 -12.13 8.53
N PHE A 408 -18.57 -13.17 8.35
CA PHE A 408 -19.02 -13.69 7.07
C PHE A 408 -20.37 -14.39 7.19
N LEU A 409 -21.02 -14.65 6.05
CA LEU A 409 -22.27 -15.40 6.02
C LEU A 409 -22.02 -16.86 6.39
N ASP A 410 -22.92 -17.48 7.16
CA ASP A 410 -22.87 -18.91 7.45
C ASP A 410 -22.89 -19.72 6.14
N PRO A 411 -21.84 -20.48 5.83
CA PRO A 411 -21.74 -21.22 4.56
C PRO A 411 -22.73 -22.39 4.42
N LEU A 412 -23.40 -22.78 5.50
CA LEU A 412 -24.42 -23.83 5.44
C LEU A 412 -25.82 -23.28 5.12
N GLU A 413 -25.96 -21.95 5.03
CA GLU A 413 -27.20 -21.27 4.66
C GLU A 413 -28.45 -21.80 5.40
N GLN A 414 -28.26 -22.15 6.69
CA GLN A 414 -29.38 -22.63 7.52
C GLN A 414 -30.41 -21.52 7.74
N ILE A 415 -31.67 -21.90 7.73
CA ILE A 415 -32.77 -20.95 7.97
C ILE A 415 -33.08 -20.91 9.47
N PRO A 416 -33.09 -19.71 10.10
CA PRO A 416 -32.80 -18.40 9.53
C PRO A 416 -31.31 -18.18 9.21
N LEU A 417 -31.04 -17.55 8.08
CA LEU A 417 -29.67 -17.15 7.71
C LEU A 417 -29.03 -16.31 8.81
N ARG A 418 -27.76 -16.54 9.08
CA ARG A 418 -26.99 -15.82 10.11
C ARG A 418 -25.59 -15.49 9.61
N THR A 419 -24.98 -14.50 10.23
CA THR A 419 -23.54 -14.28 10.12
C THR A 419 -22.78 -15.07 11.18
N MET A 420 -21.53 -15.38 10.88
CA MET A 420 -20.57 -16.02 11.77
C MET A 420 -19.41 -15.08 12.03
N ALA A 421 -18.84 -15.15 13.24
CA ALA A 421 -17.62 -14.46 13.61
C ALA A 421 -16.51 -15.47 13.95
N PHE A 422 -15.39 -15.38 13.25
CA PHE A 422 -14.12 -15.94 13.73
C PHE A 422 -13.43 -14.93 14.62
N LEU A 423 -12.94 -15.38 15.76
CA LEU A 423 -12.17 -14.58 16.71
C LEU A 423 -10.79 -15.23 16.89
N MET A 424 -9.74 -14.45 16.74
CA MET A 424 -8.41 -14.81 17.21
C MET A 424 -8.13 -14.02 18.48
N LEU A 425 -7.80 -14.70 19.55
CA LEU A 425 -7.61 -14.10 20.87
C LEU A 425 -6.14 -13.78 21.14
N GLU A 426 -5.90 -12.84 22.06
CA GLU A 426 -4.57 -12.58 22.58
C GLU A 426 -4.07 -13.77 23.41
N PRO A 427 -2.74 -14.08 23.39
CA PRO A 427 -2.17 -15.16 24.19
C PRO A 427 -2.50 -15.02 25.68
N GLY A 428 -2.91 -16.13 26.31
CA GLY A 428 -3.24 -16.14 27.74
C GLY A 428 -4.64 -15.62 28.09
N THR A 429 -5.46 -15.29 27.09
CA THR A 429 -6.84 -14.82 27.30
C THR A 429 -7.76 -16.01 27.56
N ASP A 430 -8.66 -15.89 28.56
CA ASP A 430 -9.70 -16.88 28.79
C ASP A 430 -10.74 -16.85 27.66
N MET A 431 -10.83 -17.98 26.95
CA MET A 431 -11.63 -18.12 25.75
C MET A 431 -13.13 -17.92 26.04
N VAL A 432 -13.67 -18.58 27.09
CA VAL A 432 -15.11 -18.59 27.36
C VAL A 432 -15.59 -17.19 27.74
N SER A 433 -14.93 -16.56 28.72
CA SER A 433 -15.33 -15.22 29.18
C SER A 433 -15.14 -14.14 28.09
N THR A 434 -14.20 -14.33 27.19
CA THR A 434 -13.98 -13.37 26.08
C THR A 434 -15.04 -13.50 25.00
N VAL A 435 -15.44 -14.72 24.65
CA VAL A 435 -16.57 -14.96 23.73
C VAL A 435 -17.88 -14.42 24.33
N ASP A 436 -18.14 -14.66 25.62
CA ASP A 436 -19.34 -14.13 26.31
C ASP A 436 -19.37 -12.58 26.26
N ARG A 437 -18.21 -11.93 26.51
CA ARG A 437 -18.11 -10.48 26.37
C ARG A 437 -18.34 -10.00 24.93
N ALA A 438 -17.81 -10.74 23.94
CA ALA A 438 -18.00 -10.40 22.54
C ALA A 438 -19.47 -10.49 22.13
N ILE A 439 -20.19 -11.53 22.55
CA ILE A 439 -21.63 -11.70 22.33
C ILE A 439 -22.40 -10.54 22.98
N ALA A 440 -22.14 -10.27 24.25
CA ALA A 440 -22.80 -9.19 24.98
C ALA A 440 -22.53 -7.81 24.36
N HIS A 441 -21.30 -7.55 23.96
CA HIS A 441 -20.88 -6.28 23.35
C HIS A 441 -21.55 -6.09 21.98
N CYS A 442 -21.57 -7.11 21.12
CA CYS A 442 -22.29 -7.06 19.86
C CYS A 442 -23.79 -6.80 20.06
N ALA A 443 -24.42 -7.46 21.04
CA ALA A 443 -25.84 -7.26 21.32
C ALA A 443 -26.17 -5.83 21.81
N GLN A 444 -25.22 -5.16 22.48
CA GLN A 444 -25.40 -3.78 22.93
C GLN A 444 -25.14 -2.75 21.84
N ARG A 445 -24.17 -3.02 20.94
CA ARG A 445 -23.69 -2.05 19.96
C ARG A 445 -24.34 -2.17 18.58
N LEU A 446 -24.84 -3.38 18.26
CA LEU A 446 -25.38 -3.70 16.93
C LEU A 446 -26.88 -3.98 17.01
N ALA A 447 -27.62 -3.44 16.04
CA ALA A 447 -29.07 -3.61 15.99
C ALA A 447 -29.48 -4.94 15.33
N GLY A 448 -30.35 -5.70 15.96
CA GLY A 448 -31.07 -6.83 15.36
C GLY A 448 -30.16 -7.90 14.73
N LEU A 449 -30.32 -8.15 13.44
CA LEU A 449 -29.59 -9.20 12.70
C LEU A 449 -28.11 -8.90 12.42
N LYS A 450 -27.62 -7.71 12.77
CA LYS A 450 -26.21 -7.36 12.56
C LYS A 450 -25.26 -8.14 13.51
N ALA A 451 -25.72 -8.50 14.70
CA ALA A 451 -24.94 -9.32 15.62
C ALA A 451 -24.75 -10.73 15.06
N PRO A 452 -23.52 -11.28 15.08
CA PRO A 452 -23.28 -12.64 14.62
C PRO A 452 -24.10 -13.69 15.40
N GLY A 453 -24.61 -14.68 14.68
CA GLY A 453 -25.33 -15.78 15.30
C GLY A 453 -24.42 -16.88 15.89
N TYR A 454 -23.17 -16.94 15.39
CA TYR A 454 -22.18 -17.91 15.83
C TYR A 454 -20.81 -17.27 16.01
N PHE A 455 -20.10 -17.68 17.06
CA PHE A 455 -18.74 -17.21 17.36
C PHE A 455 -17.80 -18.41 17.50
N PHE A 456 -16.69 -18.39 16.79
CA PHE A 456 -15.69 -19.44 16.85
C PHE A 456 -14.31 -18.84 17.14
N VAL A 457 -13.63 -19.38 18.15
CA VAL A 457 -12.23 -19.05 18.38
C VAL A 457 -11.37 -19.92 17.48
N VAL A 458 -10.53 -19.28 16.67
CA VAL A 458 -9.63 -19.96 15.74
C VAL A 458 -8.18 -19.54 16.01
N PRO A 459 -7.21 -20.43 15.77
CA PRO A 459 -5.80 -20.11 15.99
C PRO A 459 -5.28 -19.06 14.99
N GLU A 460 -5.87 -19.00 13.80
CA GLU A 460 -5.50 -18.09 12.73
C GLU A 460 -6.72 -17.73 11.88
N ILE A 461 -6.81 -16.46 11.48
CA ILE A 461 -7.81 -15.98 10.51
C ILE A 461 -7.10 -15.80 9.17
N PRO A 462 -7.57 -16.43 8.07
CA PRO A 462 -7.03 -16.18 6.73
C PRO A 462 -7.11 -14.70 6.36
N MET A 463 -5.96 -14.08 6.10
CA MET A 463 -5.86 -12.66 5.77
C MET A 463 -5.24 -12.45 4.39
N THR A 464 -5.54 -11.31 3.76
CA THR A 464 -4.77 -10.79 2.64
C THR A 464 -3.42 -10.26 3.14
N HIS A 465 -2.49 -9.99 2.23
CA HIS A 465 -1.22 -9.34 2.56
C HIS A 465 -1.41 -8.00 3.30
N ASP A 466 -2.49 -7.29 2.99
CA ASP A 466 -2.82 -5.99 3.58
C ASP A 466 -3.58 -6.10 4.93
N GLY A 467 -3.79 -7.32 5.42
CA GLY A 467 -4.43 -7.56 6.73
C GLY A 467 -5.96 -7.52 6.70
N VAL A 468 -6.60 -7.71 5.53
CA VAL A 468 -8.05 -7.82 5.39
C VAL A 468 -8.47 -9.30 5.43
N PRO A 469 -9.54 -9.68 6.16
CA PRO A 469 -10.01 -11.06 6.21
C PRO A 469 -10.42 -11.61 4.83
N ARG A 470 -9.93 -12.80 4.49
CA ARG A 470 -10.37 -13.57 3.33
C ARG A 470 -11.66 -14.31 3.66
N ARG A 471 -12.79 -13.60 3.65
CA ARG A 471 -14.09 -14.11 4.13
C ARG A 471 -14.56 -15.38 3.42
N SER A 472 -14.28 -15.51 2.12
CA SER A 472 -14.59 -16.74 1.37
C SER A 472 -13.80 -17.96 1.88
N GLU A 473 -12.56 -17.76 2.31
CA GLU A 473 -11.73 -18.79 2.91
C GLU A 473 -12.17 -19.11 4.34
N CYS A 474 -12.51 -18.08 5.12
CA CYS A 474 -13.14 -18.25 6.43
C CYS A 474 -14.43 -19.08 6.33
N ALA A 475 -15.32 -18.76 5.37
CA ALA A 475 -16.53 -19.50 5.12
C ALA A 475 -16.25 -20.97 4.72
N ARG A 476 -15.21 -21.23 3.91
CA ARG A 476 -14.79 -22.60 3.58
C ARG A 476 -14.36 -23.39 4.81
N ILE A 477 -13.54 -22.79 5.67
CA ILE A 477 -13.09 -23.41 6.94
C ILE A 477 -14.29 -23.68 7.86
N ALA A 478 -15.22 -22.73 7.92
CA ALA A 478 -16.39 -22.84 8.78
C ALA A 478 -17.35 -23.97 8.42
N LYS A 479 -17.30 -24.52 7.18
CA LYS A 479 -18.14 -25.67 6.80
C LYS A 479 -17.92 -26.89 7.67
N ASP A 480 -16.69 -27.09 8.13
CA ASP A 480 -16.26 -28.28 8.88
C ASP A 480 -16.33 -28.07 10.40
N LEU A 481 -16.73 -26.88 10.88
CA LEU A 481 -16.83 -26.59 12.29
C LEU A 481 -18.18 -27.05 12.87
N PRO A 482 -18.18 -27.68 14.07
CA PRO A 482 -19.43 -28.12 14.72
C PRO A 482 -20.25 -26.89 15.12
N ARG A 483 -21.50 -26.83 14.68
CA ARG A 483 -22.49 -25.89 15.22
C ARG A 483 -23.01 -26.54 16.51
N GLY A 484 -22.54 -26.06 17.67
CA GLY A 484 -23.10 -26.44 18.93
C GLY A 484 -24.62 -26.19 18.91
N GLY A 485 -25.40 -27.21 19.22
CA GLY A 485 -26.85 -27.09 19.37
C GLY A 485 -27.20 -26.30 20.60
#